data_fd241f4e00cbf59fd1d5a2b47e06d8af
#
_entry.id   fd241f4e00cbf59fd1d5a2b47e06d8af
#
_cell.length_a   1.000
_cell.length_b   1.000
_cell.length_c   1.000
_cell.angle_alpha   90.00
_cell.angle_beta   90.00
_cell.angle_gamma   90.00
#
_symmetry.space_group_name_H-M   'P 1'
#
loop_
_entity.id
_entity.type
_entity.pdbx_description
1 polymer ?
#
loop_
_entity_poly.entity_id
_entity_poly.type
_entity_poly.pdbx_seq_one_letter_code
_entity_poly.pdbx_strand_id
1 'polypeptide(L)'
;MKRVGILVGRERTFPDALIKNINERGNGDTVAEYMKLGGIRHDDPPRYDLVIDRISHEVPYYRATLKRLALEGTIIINNPFWWSADDKFFNYSLATKLGVAVPRTVLLPQKDYIPGIVSESLRNLEFPLDWQGIIDYVGLPAFLKPFDGGGWKNVSKVNSLEELWAEYEKTGTLCMTLQASVEFDQFVRCYCVGQQEVMIMPYDPRKPYLSGEQYIHNPDYLEPKLFDRVTRDVRTLCTALGYDLNTVEFAIKDGIPYAIDFMNPAPDAELISVGEFYHNWVTNAVTDLVFKRLGEERPRSQYRWDGFLNPAPLRTEAVASAAEQKQRTVAPAPTAEATKGKAKAAAGSAGEDAVETAATDAGAADRAAGRSSQRAKTDEGTKVPADRKTKGRSTPRSKTIS
;
A
#
# COMPACT_ATOMS: atom_id res chain seq x y z
N MET A 1 -0.87 -14.68 -28.43
CA MET A 1 -0.06 -15.15 -27.27
C MET A 1 -0.10 -14.07 -26.21
N LYS A 2 -0.59 -14.39 -25.01
CA LYS A 2 -0.60 -13.51 -23.84
C LYS A 2 0.65 -13.69 -23.01
N ARG A 3 1.17 -12.60 -22.46
CA ARG A 3 2.39 -12.63 -21.63
C ARG A 3 2.10 -12.23 -20.20
N VAL A 4 2.51 -13.06 -19.24
CA VAL A 4 2.37 -12.84 -17.81
C VAL A 4 3.77 -12.64 -17.20
N GLY A 5 3.98 -11.47 -16.58
CA GLY A 5 5.22 -11.16 -15.88
C GLY A 5 5.10 -11.48 -14.39
N ILE A 6 6.09 -12.17 -13.82
CA ILE A 6 6.18 -12.37 -12.37
C ILE A 6 7.31 -11.49 -11.83
N LEU A 7 6.94 -10.50 -11.01
CA LEU A 7 7.88 -9.57 -10.38
C LEU A 7 8.09 -9.97 -8.93
N VAL A 8 9.28 -10.50 -8.61
CA VAL A 8 9.53 -11.17 -7.34
C VAL A 8 10.68 -10.55 -6.55
N GLY A 9 10.66 -10.78 -5.23
CA GLY A 9 11.75 -10.52 -4.32
C GLY A 9 12.58 -11.77 -4.03
N ARG A 10 12.51 -12.22 -2.77
CA ARG A 10 13.30 -13.38 -2.26
C ARG A 10 12.60 -14.72 -2.43
N GLU A 11 11.33 -14.71 -2.77
CA GLU A 11 10.50 -15.90 -2.97
C GLU A 11 11.02 -16.77 -4.09
N ARG A 12 10.80 -18.08 -4.00
CA ARG A 12 11.24 -19.07 -4.99
C ARG A 12 10.16 -20.08 -5.33
N THR A 13 9.65 -20.80 -4.33
CA THR A 13 8.77 -21.96 -4.57
C THR A 13 7.42 -21.54 -5.14
N PHE A 14 6.85 -20.47 -4.62
CA PHE A 14 5.56 -19.95 -5.10
C PHE A 14 5.64 -19.37 -6.52
N PRO A 15 6.59 -18.46 -6.85
CA PRO A 15 6.73 -17.97 -8.22
C PRO A 15 7.05 -19.03 -9.25
N ASP A 16 7.93 -20.02 -8.91
CA ASP A 16 8.28 -21.13 -9.80
C ASP A 16 7.04 -22.00 -10.09
N ALA A 17 6.24 -22.29 -9.05
CA ALA A 17 4.99 -23.05 -9.21
C ALA A 17 3.96 -22.31 -10.07
N LEU A 18 3.82 -20.98 -9.89
CA LEU A 18 2.94 -20.16 -10.73
C LEU A 18 3.37 -20.18 -12.20
N ILE A 19 4.65 -19.95 -12.47
CA ILE A 19 5.19 -19.97 -13.84
C ILE A 19 4.90 -21.32 -14.48
N LYS A 20 5.19 -22.40 -13.76
CA LYS A 20 4.91 -23.77 -14.24
C LYS A 20 3.43 -23.96 -14.56
N ASN A 21 2.54 -23.69 -13.60
CA ASN A 21 1.10 -23.93 -13.76
C ASN A 21 0.50 -23.08 -14.89
N ILE A 22 0.89 -21.82 -15.00
CA ILE A 22 0.40 -20.91 -16.04
C ILE A 22 0.88 -21.40 -17.42
N ASN A 23 2.15 -21.82 -17.56
CA ASN A 23 2.69 -22.28 -18.82
C ASN A 23 2.09 -23.63 -19.26
N GLU A 24 1.92 -24.57 -18.35
CA GLU A 24 1.27 -25.86 -18.63
C GLU A 24 -0.18 -25.65 -19.08
N ARG A 25 -0.95 -24.85 -18.36
CA ARG A 25 -2.34 -24.56 -18.69
C ARG A 25 -2.50 -23.68 -19.92
N GLY A 26 -1.57 -22.75 -20.13
CA GLY A 26 -1.58 -21.80 -21.24
C GLY A 26 -1.27 -22.42 -22.60
N ASN A 27 -0.67 -23.61 -22.62
CA ASN A 27 -0.37 -24.41 -23.81
C ASN A 27 0.21 -23.59 -24.99
N GLY A 28 1.09 -22.62 -24.68
CA GLY A 28 1.71 -21.72 -25.66
C GLY A 28 0.91 -20.45 -26.01
N ASP A 29 -0.40 -20.39 -25.75
CA ASP A 29 -1.20 -19.20 -25.95
C ASP A 29 -1.03 -18.16 -24.84
N THR A 30 -0.70 -18.62 -23.64
CA THR A 30 -0.34 -17.79 -22.49
C THR A 30 0.99 -18.25 -21.91
N VAL A 31 1.94 -17.33 -21.77
CA VAL A 31 3.30 -17.62 -21.29
C VAL A 31 3.62 -16.74 -20.08
N ALA A 32 4.04 -17.38 -18.98
CA ALA A 32 4.52 -16.72 -17.78
C ALA A 32 6.05 -16.81 -17.68
N GLU A 33 6.67 -15.74 -17.23
CA GLU A 33 8.11 -15.64 -17.03
C GLU A 33 8.47 -14.66 -15.91
N TYR A 34 9.68 -14.79 -15.37
CA TYR A 34 10.22 -13.76 -14.48
C TYR A 34 10.43 -12.45 -15.23
N MET A 35 9.85 -11.39 -14.70
CA MET A 35 9.98 -10.06 -15.28
C MET A 35 11.39 -9.50 -15.08
N LYS A 36 12.05 -9.06 -16.15
CA LYS A 36 13.35 -8.40 -16.12
C LYS A 36 13.19 -6.94 -16.53
N LEU A 37 13.70 -6.05 -15.70
CA LEU A 37 13.59 -4.60 -15.85
C LEU A 37 14.97 -3.96 -15.83
N GLY A 38 15.19 -3.02 -16.74
CA GLY A 38 16.37 -2.15 -16.82
C GLY A 38 15.95 -0.69 -16.67
N GLY A 39 16.64 0.22 -17.35
CA GLY A 39 16.16 1.60 -17.49
C GLY A 39 14.86 1.61 -18.31
N ILE A 40 13.83 2.32 -17.82
CA ILE A 40 12.50 2.34 -18.44
C ILE A 40 12.18 3.76 -18.88
N ARG A 41 11.85 3.92 -20.15
CA ARG A 41 11.33 5.18 -20.68
C ARG A 41 9.83 5.26 -20.43
N HIS A 42 9.33 6.47 -20.25
CA HIS A 42 7.91 6.69 -19.98
C HIS A 42 7.01 6.28 -21.17
N ASP A 43 7.54 6.24 -22.40
CA ASP A 43 6.88 5.91 -23.65
C ASP A 43 7.17 4.48 -24.17
N ASP A 44 7.90 3.64 -23.41
CA ASP A 44 8.13 2.25 -23.79
C ASP A 44 6.80 1.49 -23.89
N PRO A 45 6.55 0.69 -24.93
CA PRO A 45 5.34 -0.12 -25.00
C PRO A 45 5.29 -1.19 -23.91
N PRO A 46 4.10 -1.53 -23.38
CA PRO A 46 3.98 -2.60 -22.41
C PRO A 46 4.33 -3.95 -23.02
N ARG A 47 5.11 -4.76 -22.29
CA ARG A 47 5.54 -6.09 -22.73
C ARG A 47 4.65 -7.21 -22.20
N TYR A 48 3.85 -6.94 -21.18
CA TYR A 48 3.03 -7.90 -20.47
C TYR A 48 1.56 -7.49 -20.50
N ASP A 49 0.69 -8.47 -20.68
CA ASP A 49 -0.76 -8.29 -20.56
C ASP A 49 -1.18 -8.27 -19.08
N LEU A 50 -0.47 -9.05 -18.23
CA LEU A 50 -0.69 -9.14 -16.80
C LEU A 50 0.65 -9.25 -16.07
N VAL A 51 0.75 -8.63 -14.90
CA VAL A 51 1.88 -8.76 -13.99
C VAL A 51 1.38 -9.17 -12.61
N ILE A 52 2.02 -10.19 -12.02
CA ILE A 52 1.86 -10.55 -10.61
C ILE A 52 3.01 -9.88 -9.85
N ASP A 53 2.64 -8.98 -8.94
CA ASP A 53 3.57 -8.19 -8.13
C ASP A 53 3.78 -8.83 -6.76
N ARG A 54 5.06 -9.09 -6.43
CA ARG A 54 5.45 -9.70 -5.15
C ARG A 54 6.50 -8.88 -4.39
N ILE A 55 6.85 -7.66 -4.86
CA ILE A 55 7.99 -6.92 -4.30
C ILE A 55 7.86 -5.39 -4.35
N SER A 56 6.96 -4.84 -5.15
CA SER A 56 6.94 -3.40 -5.36
C SER A 56 6.55 -2.59 -4.12
N HIS A 57 5.96 -3.22 -3.11
CA HIS A 57 5.71 -2.62 -1.80
C HIS A 57 7.01 -2.25 -1.06
N GLU A 58 8.11 -2.96 -1.32
CA GLU A 58 9.43 -2.67 -0.74
C GLU A 58 10.28 -1.77 -1.66
N VAL A 59 10.06 -1.79 -2.99
CA VAL A 59 10.96 -1.19 -3.97
C VAL A 59 10.25 -0.12 -4.81
N PRO A 60 10.46 1.19 -4.51
CA PRO A 60 9.80 2.30 -5.22
C PRO A 60 9.99 2.27 -6.74
N TYR A 61 11.15 1.84 -7.24
CA TYR A 61 11.42 1.69 -8.67
C TYR A 61 10.42 0.73 -9.35
N TYR A 62 10.16 -0.42 -8.75
CA TYR A 62 9.18 -1.39 -9.26
C TYR A 62 7.76 -0.84 -9.17
N ARG A 63 7.41 -0.19 -8.07
CA ARG A 63 6.08 0.42 -7.89
C ARG A 63 5.81 1.50 -8.95
N ALA A 64 6.78 2.38 -9.23
CA ALA A 64 6.66 3.39 -10.28
C ALA A 64 6.47 2.75 -11.67
N THR A 65 7.23 1.68 -11.95
CA THR A 65 7.10 0.90 -13.19
C THR A 65 5.71 0.29 -13.32
N LEU A 66 5.20 -0.36 -12.28
CA LEU A 66 3.87 -1.00 -12.30
C LEU A 66 2.75 0.03 -12.44
N LYS A 67 2.85 1.19 -11.81
CA LYS A 67 1.88 2.29 -12.00
C LYS A 67 1.84 2.76 -13.45
N ARG A 68 3.00 2.88 -14.09
CA ARG A 68 3.08 3.20 -15.53
C ARG A 68 2.46 2.10 -16.38
N LEU A 69 2.79 0.82 -16.13
CA LEU A 69 2.22 -0.31 -16.88
C LEU A 69 0.69 -0.38 -16.73
N ALA A 70 0.16 -0.09 -15.53
CA ALA A 70 -1.29 -0.02 -15.31
C ALA A 70 -1.94 1.10 -16.13
N LEU A 71 -1.27 2.25 -16.30
CA LEU A 71 -1.74 3.32 -17.18
C LEU A 71 -1.85 2.85 -18.64
N GLU A 72 -0.90 2.04 -19.12
CA GLU A 72 -0.90 1.44 -20.47
C GLU A 72 -1.85 0.24 -20.58
N GLY A 73 -2.56 -0.07 -19.51
CA GLY A 73 -3.59 -1.10 -19.49
C GLY A 73 -3.08 -2.52 -19.17
N THR A 74 -1.84 -2.71 -18.71
CA THR A 74 -1.42 -3.98 -18.12
C THR A 74 -2.22 -4.24 -16.85
N ILE A 75 -2.73 -5.46 -16.67
CA ILE A 75 -3.40 -5.88 -15.45
C ILE A 75 -2.33 -6.15 -14.39
N ILE A 76 -2.45 -5.53 -13.21
CA ILE A 76 -1.49 -5.73 -12.12
C ILE A 76 -2.20 -6.36 -10.91
N ILE A 77 -1.72 -7.49 -10.47
CA ILE A 77 -2.14 -8.18 -9.25
C ILE A 77 -1.01 -8.05 -8.21
N ASN A 78 -1.15 -7.27 -7.14
CA ASN A 78 -2.22 -6.33 -6.82
C ASN A 78 -2.01 -4.97 -7.48
N ASN A 79 -3.12 -4.26 -7.74
CA ASN A 79 -3.08 -2.94 -8.35
C ASN A 79 -2.34 -1.93 -7.45
N PRO A 80 -1.23 -1.33 -7.93
CA PRO A 80 -0.37 -0.50 -7.09
C PRO A 80 -1.01 0.84 -6.67
N PHE A 81 -2.07 1.29 -7.33
CA PHE A 81 -2.79 2.50 -6.94
C PHE A 81 -3.67 2.26 -5.71
N TRP A 82 -4.18 1.04 -5.53
CA TRP A 82 -5.03 0.70 -4.39
C TRP A 82 -4.20 0.40 -3.15
N TRP A 83 -3.37 -0.63 -3.15
CA TRP A 83 -2.60 -1.00 -1.97
C TRP A 83 -1.60 0.08 -1.53
N SER A 84 -1.11 0.95 -2.42
CA SER A 84 -0.19 2.03 -2.05
C SER A 84 -0.88 3.29 -1.52
N ALA A 85 -2.21 3.33 -1.55
CA ALA A 85 -3.00 4.40 -0.95
C ALA A 85 -3.45 4.08 0.48
N ASP A 86 -3.28 2.82 0.90
CA ASP A 86 -3.69 2.34 2.21
C ASP A 86 -2.62 2.57 3.26
N ASP A 87 -3.09 2.68 4.51
CA ASP A 87 -2.31 2.55 5.73
C ASP A 87 -3.13 1.81 6.79
N LYS A 88 -2.49 1.34 7.87
CA LYS A 88 -3.18 0.57 8.90
C LYS A 88 -4.29 1.36 9.58
N PHE A 89 -4.12 2.65 9.80
CA PHE A 89 -5.12 3.48 10.48
C PHE A 89 -6.33 3.74 9.59
N PHE A 90 -6.10 4.06 8.31
CA PHE A 90 -7.16 4.15 7.31
C PHE A 90 -7.93 2.83 7.21
N ASN A 91 -7.21 1.71 7.13
CA ASN A 91 -7.80 0.38 7.03
C ASN A 91 -8.71 0.05 8.21
N TYR A 92 -8.30 0.33 9.45
CA TYR A 92 -9.15 0.13 10.64
C TYR A 92 -10.38 1.02 10.61
N SER A 93 -10.22 2.28 10.18
CA SER A 93 -11.33 3.22 10.04
C SER A 93 -12.33 2.75 8.99
N LEU A 94 -11.85 2.26 7.85
CA LEU A 94 -12.69 1.69 6.79
C LEU A 94 -13.39 0.42 7.25
N ALA A 95 -12.66 -0.53 7.86
CA ALA A 95 -13.22 -1.79 8.37
C ALA A 95 -14.35 -1.54 9.36
N THR A 96 -14.18 -0.58 10.27
CA THR A 96 -15.24 -0.16 11.21
C THR A 96 -16.49 0.30 10.47
N LYS A 97 -16.34 1.13 9.43
CA LYS A 97 -17.47 1.62 8.62
C LYS A 97 -18.16 0.50 7.82
N LEU A 98 -17.40 -0.54 7.44
CA LEU A 98 -17.91 -1.73 6.74
C LEU A 98 -18.56 -2.75 7.69
N GLY A 99 -18.55 -2.50 9.01
CA GLY A 99 -19.10 -3.40 10.01
C GLY A 99 -18.20 -4.61 10.34
N VAL A 100 -16.92 -4.58 9.95
CA VAL A 100 -15.92 -5.57 10.32
C VAL A 100 -15.30 -5.14 11.66
N ALA A 101 -15.27 -6.06 12.63
CA ALA A 101 -14.70 -5.77 13.95
C ALA A 101 -13.18 -5.59 13.85
N VAL A 102 -12.68 -4.53 14.50
CA VAL A 102 -11.24 -4.24 14.64
C VAL A 102 -10.95 -3.84 16.08
N PRO A 103 -9.74 -4.06 16.61
CA PRO A 103 -9.38 -3.56 17.93
C PRO A 103 -9.34 -2.03 17.95
N ARG A 104 -9.65 -1.43 19.11
CA ARG A 104 -9.54 0.03 19.29
C ARG A 104 -8.12 0.47 18.98
N THR A 105 -7.99 1.50 18.16
CA THR A 105 -6.70 1.96 17.65
C THR A 105 -6.65 3.48 17.65
N VAL A 106 -5.51 4.05 18.07
CA VAL A 106 -5.19 5.48 18.00
C VAL A 106 -3.96 5.67 17.12
N LEU A 107 -3.97 6.69 16.27
CA LEU A 107 -2.82 7.14 15.51
C LEU A 107 -2.00 8.09 16.36
N LEU A 108 -0.70 7.84 16.48
CA LEU A 108 0.26 8.67 17.22
C LEU A 108 1.21 9.34 16.23
N PRO A 109 1.48 10.66 16.38
CA PRO A 109 2.45 11.34 15.54
C PRO A 109 3.86 10.76 15.75
N GLN A 110 4.78 11.13 14.89
CA GLN A 110 6.20 10.83 15.10
C GLN A 110 6.73 11.53 16.36
N LYS A 111 7.64 10.86 17.08
CA LYS A 111 8.29 11.43 18.29
C LYS A 111 9.29 12.53 17.93
N ASP A 112 10.12 12.28 16.90
CA ASP A 112 11.15 13.19 16.44
C ASP A 112 10.75 13.89 15.15
N TYR A 113 11.34 15.03 14.85
CA TYR A 113 11.10 15.72 13.60
C TYR A 113 11.66 14.94 12.41
N ILE A 114 10.83 14.75 11.39
CA ILE A 114 11.27 14.22 10.10
C ILE A 114 12.27 15.21 9.48
N PRO A 115 13.35 14.75 8.83
CA PRO A 115 14.33 15.63 8.21
C PRO A 115 13.67 16.69 7.30
N GLY A 116 14.01 17.96 7.54
CA GLY A 116 13.43 19.10 6.83
C GLY A 116 12.11 19.63 7.42
N ILE A 117 11.57 19.01 8.46
CA ILE A 117 10.40 19.48 9.21
C ILE A 117 10.87 20.14 10.51
N VAL A 118 10.28 21.25 10.84
CA VAL A 118 10.55 22.03 12.05
C VAL A 118 9.26 22.26 12.84
N SER A 119 9.34 22.77 14.05
CA SER A 119 8.17 23.02 14.91
C SER A 119 7.08 23.82 14.22
N GLU A 120 7.47 24.83 13.44
CA GLU A 120 6.57 25.68 12.66
C GLU A 120 5.78 24.92 11.58
N SER A 121 6.31 23.79 11.12
CA SER A 121 5.61 22.90 10.17
C SER A 121 4.49 22.10 10.83
N LEU A 122 4.50 21.97 12.16
CA LEU A 122 3.57 21.15 12.95
C LEU A 122 2.57 21.99 13.76
N ARG A 123 2.23 23.19 13.29
CA ARG A 123 1.28 24.09 13.98
C ARG A 123 -0.12 23.52 14.22
N ASN A 124 -0.48 22.45 13.49
CA ASN A 124 -1.76 21.77 13.64
C ASN A 124 -1.69 20.59 14.64
N LEU A 125 -0.53 20.29 15.19
CA LEU A 125 -0.36 19.24 16.18
C LEU A 125 -0.67 19.80 17.57
N GLU A 126 -1.65 19.21 18.25
CA GLU A 126 -1.90 19.47 19.66
C GLU A 126 -0.84 18.79 20.52
N PHE A 127 -0.23 19.57 21.44
CA PHE A 127 0.80 19.09 22.33
C PHE A 127 0.67 19.75 23.72
N PRO A 128 0.83 19.01 24.84
CA PRO A 128 1.13 17.56 24.91
C PRO A 128 -0.06 16.69 24.48
N LEU A 129 0.23 15.45 24.05
CA LEU A 129 -0.82 14.48 23.75
C LEU A 129 -1.56 14.10 25.05
N ASP A 130 -2.86 13.86 24.94
CA ASP A 130 -3.67 13.32 26.03
C ASP A 130 -3.43 11.83 26.21
N TRP A 131 -2.30 11.48 26.82
CA TRP A 131 -1.87 10.09 27.02
C TRP A 131 -2.86 9.29 27.87
N GLN A 132 -3.49 9.91 28.86
CA GLN A 132 -4.46 9.21 29.70
C GLN A 132 -5.72 8.89 28.88
N GLY A 133 -6.27 9.85 28.14
CA GLY A 133 -7.41 9.62 27.27
C GLY A 133 -7.13 8.58 26.19
N ILE A 134 -5.90 8.53 25.64
CA ILE A 134 -5.46 7.49 24.70
C ILE A 134 -5.53 6.11 25.34
N ILE A 135 -4.97 5.92 26.55
CA ILE A 135 -5.00 4.65 27.27
C ILE A 135 -6.42 4.26 27.69
N ASP A 136 -7.22 5.20 28.15
CA ASP A 136 -8.61 4.95 28.54
C ASP A 136 -9.45 4.47 27.33
N TYR A 137 -9.15 4.97 26.13
CA TYR A 137 -9.81 4.54 24.92
C TYR A 137 -9.30 3.18 24.40
N VAL A 138 -7.97 3.00 24.29
CA VAL A 138 -7.38 1.78 23.73
C VAL A 138 -7.46 0.61 24.71
N GLY A 139 -7.15 0.85 25.98
CA GLY A 139 -6.95 -0.16 27.00
C GLY A 139 -5.54 -0.76 26.95
N LEU A 140 -5.19 -1.48 28.03
CA LEU A 140 -3.92 -2.21 28.14
C LEU A 140 -4.21 -3.68 28.47
N PRO A 141 -3.37 -4.62 28.01
CA PRO A 141 -2.18 -4.41 27.17
C PRO A 141 -2.53 -3.96 25.74
N ALA A 142 -1.56 -3.28 25.09
CA ALA A 142 -1.71 -2.77 23.73
C ALA A 142 -0.44 -3.02 22.90
N PHE A 143 -0.54 -2.89 21.58
CA PHE A 143 0.57 -2.96 20.65
C PHE A 143 0.86 -1.58 20.06
N LEU A 144 2.09 -1.10 20.28
CA LEU A 144 2.64 0.05 19.58
C LEU A 144 3.32 -0.45 18.32
N LYS A 145 2.86 0.00 17.13
CA LYS A 145 3.36 -0.46 15.83
C LYS A 145 3.32 0.66 14.79
N PRO A 146 4.20 0.66 13.78
CA PRO A 146 4.14 1.64 12.70
C PRO A 146 2.78 1.60 11.98
N PHE A 147 2.31 2.77 11.52
CA PHE A 147 1.05 2.87 10.76
C PHE A 147 1.16 2.18 9.39
N ASP A 148 2.35 2.03 8.86
CA ASP A 148 2.68 1.36 7.61
C ASP A 148 3.70 0.22 7.82
N GLY A 149 3.97 -0.54 6.76
CA GLY A 149 4.92 -1.66 6.81
C GLY A 149 4.38 -2.93 7.46
N GLY A 150 5.27 -3.92 7.66
CA GLY A 150 4.92 -5.25 8.16
C GLY A 150 6.14 -6.02 8.68
N GLY A 151 5.98 -7.35 8.88
CA GLY A 151 7.07 -8.22 9.30
C GLY A 151 7.52 -8.02 10.74
N TRP A 152 6.64 -7.58 11.64
CA TRP A 152 6.90 -7.36 13.06
C TRP A 152 8.01 -6.34 13.36
N LYS A 153 8.41 -5.52 12.38
CA LYS A 153 9.42 -4.49 12.59
C LYS A 153 8.85 -3.35 13.43
N ASN A 154 9.60 -2.95 14.48
CA ASN A 154 9.24 -1.86 15.38
C ASN A 154 7.86 -2.05 16.05
N VAL A 155 7.49 -3.30 16.37
CA VAL A 155 6.28 -3.64 17.12
C VAL A 155 6.64 -3.95 18.55
N SER A 156 6.02 -3.25 19.50
CA SER A 156 6.21 -3.45 20.94
C SER A 156 4.86 -3.69 21.61
N LYS A 157 4.78 -4.71 22.47
CA LYS A 157 3.65 -4.89 23.38
C LYS A 157 3.92 -4.08 24.65
N VAL A 158 2.95 -3.26 25.06
CA VAL A 158 3.04 -2.38 26.24
C VAL A 158 1.92 -2.71 27.21
N ASN A 159 2.25 -2.74 28.50
CA ASN A 159 1.34 -3.14 29.58
C ASN A 159 1.04 -1.98 30.55
N SER A 160 1.78 -0.88 30.43
CA SER A 160 1.59 0.31 31.26
C SER A 160 1.86 1.59 30.46
N LEU A 161 1.48 2.74 30.99
CA LEU A 161 1.75 4.04 30.40
C LEU A 161 3.27 4.33 30.36
N GLU A 162 4.01 3.90 31.38
CA GLU A 162 5.46 4.04 31.46
C GLU A 162 6.16 3.22 30.37
N GLU A 163 5.72 1.98 30.14
CA GLU A 163 6.22 1.15 29.04
C GLU A 163 5.89 1.79 27.69
N LEU A 164 4.67 2.32 27.52
CA LEU A 164 4.29 3.02 26.29
C LEU A 164 5.22 4.20 26.01
N TRP A 165 5.51 5.04 27.01
CA TRP A 165 6.44 6.16 26.83
C TRP A 165 7.84 5.69 26.49
N ALA A 166 8.34 4.68 27.20
CA ALA A 166 9.67 4.15 26.94
C ALA A 166 9.83 3.56 25.53
N GLU A 167 8.79 2.91 25.00
CA GLU A 167 8.79 2.37 23.64
C GLU A 167 8.54 3.48 22.60
N TYR A 168 7.67 4.45 22.87
CA TYR A 168 7.42 5.59 21.98
C TYR A 168 8.66 6.46 21.82
N GLU A 169 9.47 6.68 22.85
CA GLU A 169 10.76 7.39 22.75
C GLU A 169 11.72 6.77 21.73
N LYS A 170 11.61 5.47 21.47
CA LYS A 170 12.48 4.74 20.53
C LYS A 170 12.00 4.81 19.08
N THR A 171 10.78 5.32 18.83
CA THR A 171 10.18 5.29 17.49
C THR A 171 10.78 6.33 16.53
N GLY A 172 11.43 7.37 17.07
CA GLY A 172 12.08 8.41 16.26
C GLY A 172 11.10 9.09 15.32
N THR A 173 11.38 9.03 14.03
CA THR A 173 10.57 9.68 12.98
C THR A 173 9.38 8.84 12.48
N LEU A 174 9.11 7.68 13.08
CA LEU A 174 8.01 6.82 12.67
C LEU A 174 6.67 7.35 13.19
N CYS A 175 5.68 7.43 12.32
CA CYS A 175 4.28 7.58 12.71
C CYS A 175 3.78 6.22 13.21
N MET A 176 3.13 6.19 14.37
CA MET A 176 2.77 4.95 15.05
C MET A 176 1.26 4.80 15.23
N THR A 177 0.81 3.58 15.40
CA THR A 177 -0.51 3.25 15.93
C THR A 177 -0.37 2.55 17.26
N LEU A 178 -1.23 2.91 18.23
CA LEU A 178 -1.43 2.14 19.45
C LEU A 178 -2.74 1.38 19.32
N GLN A 179 -2.68 0.06 19.39
CA GLN A 179 -3.83 -0.82 19.17
C GLN A 179 -4.04 -1.75 20.35
N ALA A 180 -5.29 -1.87 20.81
CA ALA A 180 -5.67 -2.81 21.86
C ALA A 180 -5.21 -4.24 21.56
N SER A 181 -4.65 -4.92 22.51
CA SER A 181 -4.32 -6.36 22.41
C SER A 181 -5.62 -7.18 22.52
N VAL A 182 -5.83 -8.10 21.60
CA VAL A 182 -6.91 -9.07 21.68
C VAL A 182 -6.34 -10.38 22.24
N GLU A 183 -6.78 -10.75 23.43
CA GLU A 183 -6.51 -12.08 23.98
C GLU A 183 -7.44 -13.08 23.29
N PHE A 184 -6.93 -13.79 22.32
CA PHE A 184 -7.71 -14.64 21.44
C PHE A 184 -7.84 -16.07 21.94
N ASP A 185 -8.99 -16.66 21.63
CA ASP A 185 -9.29 -18.07 21.83
C ASP A 185 -8.85 -18.87 20.59
N GLN A 186 -9.04 -18.29 19.42
CA GLN A 186 -8.67 -18.84 18.11
C GLN A 186 -8.01 -17.73 17.29
N PHE A 187 -7.14 -18.13 16.38
CA PHE A 187 -6.49 -17.22 15.45
C PHE A 187 -6.47 -17.84 14.05
N VAL A 188 -6.82 -17.05 13.05
CA VAL A 188 -6.79 -17.48 11.66
C VAL A 188 -6.11 -16.46 10.78
N ARG A 189 -5.42 -16.94 9.76
CA ARG A 189 -4.92 -16.17 8.65
C ARG A 189 -5.63 -16.64 7.39
N CYS A 190 -6.20 -15.72 6.62
CA CYS A 190 -7.09 -16.08 5.52
C CYS A 190 -6.52 -15.56 4.21
N TYR A 191 -6.22 -16.45 3.26
CA TYR A 191 -6.02 -16.00 1.88
C TYR A 191 -7.35 -15.51 1.30
N CYS A 192 -7.25 -14.46 0.49
CA CYS A 192 -8.31 -14.04 -0.42
C CYS A 192 -7.74 -13.87 -1.82
N VAL A 193 -8.31 -14.58 -2.80
CA VAL A 193 -7.87 -14.52 -4.19
C VAL A 193 -9.03 -14.06 -5.06
N GLY A 194 -8.78 -13.05 -5.91
CA GLY A 194 -9.79 -12.48 -6.81
C GLY A 194 -10.99 -11.88 -6.07
N GLN A 195 -10.84 -11.53 -4.78
CA GLN A 195 -11.88 -10.98 -3.91
C GLN A 195 -13.05 -11.95 -3.63
N GLN A 196 -12.93 -13.22 -4.02
CA GLN A 196 -13.99 -14.22 -3.95
C GLN A 196 -13.53 -15.52 -3.27
N GLU A 197 -12.42 -16.09 -3.72
CA GLU A 197 -11.91 -17.34 -3.19
C GLU A 197 -11.21 -17.10 -1.85
N VAL A 198 -11.67 -17.78 -0.80
CA VAL A 198 -11.16 -17.61 0.56
C VAL A 198 -10.67 -18.94 1.10
N MET A 199 -9.45 -18.98 1.61
CA MET A 199 -8.88 -20.10 2.36
C MET A 199 -8.61 -19.67 3.78
N ILE A 200 -9.36 -20.21 4.73
CA ILE A 200 -9.14 -19.96 6.16
C ILE A 200 -8.11 -20.95 6.67
N MET A 201 -7.02 -20.42 7.20
CA MET A 201 -5.88 -21.18 7.73
C MET A 201 -5.80 -20.96 9.24
N PRO A 202 -6.06 -21.98 10.06
CA PRO A 202 -5.72 -21.93 11.49
C PRO A 202 -4.24 -21.60 11.65
N TYR A 203 -3.94 -20.59 12.46
CA TYR A 203 -2.61 -20.03 12.59
C TYR A 203 -2.29 -19.72 14.04
N ASP A 204 -1.09 -20.07 14.51
CA ASP A 204 -0.62 -19.68 15.83
C ASP A 204 0.56 -18.70 15.71
N PRO A 205 0.32 -17.38 15.90
CA PRO A 205 1.37 -16.37 15.80
C PRO A 205 2.42 -16.45 16.91
N ARG A 206 2.19 -17.27 17.95
CA ARG A 206 3.13 -17.47 19.07
C ARG A 206 4.22 -18.49 18.74
N LYS A 207 4.03 -19.29 17.68
CA LYS A 207 5.01 -20.26 17.21
C LYS A 207 6.13 -19.56 16.42
N PRO A 208 7.37 -20.07 16.49
CA PRO A 208 8.47 -19.49 15.73
C PRO A 208 8.21 -19.49 14.24
N TYR A 209 8.62 -18.40 13.57
CA TYR A 209 8.53 -18.28 12.11
C TYR A 209 9.35 -19.40 11.43
N LEU A 210 8.80 -20.00 10.40
CA LEU A 210 9.37 -21.14 9.66
C LEU A 210 9.58 -22.43 10.48
N SER A 211 8.95 -22.56 11.65
CA SER A 211 8.98 -23.82 12.41
C SER A 211 8.20 -24.96 11.75
N GLY A 212 7.35 -24.63 10.77
CA GLY A 212 6.35 -25.56 10.20
C GLY A 212 5.15 -25.81 11.12
N GLU A 213 5.11 -25.19 12.31
CA GLU A 213 4.06 -25.39 13.31
C GLU A 213 3.05 -24.25 13.38
N GLN A 214 3.30 -23.15 12.63
CA GLN A 214 2.41 -21.98 12.65
C GLN A 214 1.06 -22.25 12.00
N TYR A 215 1.03 -23.05 10.91
CA TYR A 215 -0.18 -23.38 10.17
C TYR A 215 -0.63 -24.80 10.50
N ILE A 216 -1.91 -24.93 10.84
CA ILE A 216 -2.54 -26.18 11.20
C ILE A 216 -3.60 -26.48 10.17
N HIS A 217 -3.54 -27.64 9.52
CA HIS A 217 -4.61 -28.08 8.64
C HIS A 217 -5.70 -28.74 9.46
N ASN A 218 -6.75 -27.98 9.78
CA ASN A 218 -7.93 -28.45 10.49
C ASN A 218 -9.18 -27.80 9.86
N PRO A 219 -9.94 -28.53 9.03
CA PRO A 219 -11.14 -27.99 8.37
C PRO A 219 -12.27 -27.66 9.35
N ASP A 220 -12.30 -28.29 10.52
CA ASP A 220 -13.33 -28.09 11.55
C ASP A 220 -12.88 -27.11 12.65
N TYR A 221 -11.87 -26.30 12.39
CA TYR A 221 -11.31 -25.37 13.39
C TYR A 221 -12.29 -24.29 13.81
N LEU A 222 -13.09 -23.79 12.88
CA LEU A 222 -14.12 -22.79 13.15
C LEU A 222 -15.51 -23.41 13.07
N GLU A 223 -16.37 -23.01 14.00
CA GLU A 223 -17.82 -23.29 13.90
C GLU A 223 -18.40 -22.72 12.60
N PRO A 224 -19.40 -23.37 11.96
CA PRO A 224 -19.94 -22.97 10.66
C PRO A 224 -20.36 -21.49 10.59
N LYS A 225 -21.04 -20.98 11.60
CA LYS A 225 -21.45 -19.56 11.65
C LYS A 225 -20.27 -18.59 11.69
N LEU A 226 -19.22 -18.97 12.41
CA LEU A 226 -18.00 -18.16 12.52
C LEU A 226 -17.18 -18.25 11.23
N PHE A 227 -17.13 -19.43 10.60
CA PHE A 227 -16.54 -19.63 9.28
C PHE A 227 -17.19 -18.72 8.23
N ASP A 228 -18.52 -18.69 8.17
CA ASP A 228 -19.29 -17.86 7.24
C ASP A 228 -19.03 -16.36 7.51
N ARG A 229 -18.97 -15.96 8.78
CA ARG A 229 -18.67 -14.59 9.17
C ARG A 229 -17.28 -14.16 8.75
N VAL A 230 -16.25 -14.97 9.06
CA VAL A 230 -14.85 -14.70 8.66
C VAL A 230 -14.74 -14.61 7.14
N THR A 231 -15.35 -15.56 6.42
CA THR A 231 -15.35 -15.56 4.94
C THR A 231 -15.97 -14.28 4.36
N ARG A 232 -17.12 -13.86 4.89
CA ARG A 232 -17.77 -12.59 4.48
C ARG A 232 -16.89 -11.38 4.79
N ASP A 233 -16.32 -11.30 6.00
CA ASP A 233 -15.52 -10.16 6.45
C ASP A 233 -14.23 -10.06 5.62
N VAL A 234 -13.57 -11.18 5.27
CA VAL A 234 -12.43 -11.25 4.34
C VAL A 234 -12.79 -10.68 2.96
N ARG A 235 -13.89 -11.18 2.36
CA ARG A 235 -14.35 -10.70 1.04
C ARG A 235 -14.67 -9.21 1.07
N THR A 236 -15.35 -8.75 2.12
CA THR A 236 -15.71 -7.34 2.30
C THR A 236 -14.47 -6.46 2.34
N LEU A 237 -13.46 -6.82 3.14
CA LEU A 237 -12.21 -6.06 3.25
C LEU A 237 -11.44 -6.05 1.92
N CYS A 238 -11.22 -7.21 1.31
CA CYS A 238 -10.44 -7.30 0.07
C CYS A 238 -11.12 -6.60 -1.11
N THR A 239 -12.46 -6.66 -1.20
CA THR A 239 -13.21 -5.92 -2.22
C THR A 239 -13.14 -4.42 -2.00
N ALA A 240 -13.36 -3.95 -0.77
CA ALA A 240 -13.34 -2.52 -0.47
C ALA A 240 -11.95 -1.88 -0.63
N LEU A 241 -10.89 -2.63 -0.34
CA LEU A 241 -9.50 -2.18 -0.47
C LEU A 241 -8.91 -2.45 -1.87
N GLY A 242 -9.59 -3.24 -2.71
CA GLY A 242 -9.13 -3.53 -4.07
C GLY A 242 -7.99 -4.54 -4.16
N TYR A 243 -7.85 -5.45 -3.17
CA TYR A 243 -6.84 -6.51 -3.20
C TYR A 243 -7.33 -7.72 -3.99
N ASP A 244 -6.62 -8.08 -5.04
CA ASP A 244 -6.85 -9.33 -5.79
C ASP A 244 -6.13 -10.55 -5.17
N LEU A 245 -5.10 -10.32 -4.38
CA LEU A 245 -4.40 -11.34 -3.59
C LEU A 245 -3.98 -10.73 -2.25
N ASN A 246 -4.51 -11.24 -1.17
CA ASN A 246 -4.27 -10.71 0.18
C ASN A 246 -4.29 -11.83 1.22
N THR A 247 -3.75 -11.54 2.41
CA THR A 247 -4.08 -12.27 3.64
C THR A 247 -4.70 -11.33 4.65
N VAL A 248 -5.71 -11.83 5.34
CA VAL A 248 -6.39 -11.14 6.45
C VAL A 248 -6.20 -11.97 7.71
N GLU A 249 -5.70 -11.36 8.77
CA GLU A 249 -5.50 -11.99 10.06
C GLU A 249 -6.61 -11.60 11.04
N PHE A 250 -7.21 -12.62 11.67
CA PHE A 250 -8.22 -12.42 12.70
C PHE A 250 -7.79 -13.05 14.03
N ALA A 251 -7.80 -12.23 15.06
CA ALA A 251 -7.82 -12.67 16.44
C ALA A 251 -9.28 -12.86 16.86
N ILE A 252 -9.67 -14.08 17.22
CA ILE A 252 -11.06 -14.41 17.54
C ILE A 252 -11.18 -14.50 19.06
N LYS A 253 -12.07 -13.67 19.61
CA LYS A 253 -12.37 -13.62 21.04
C LYS A 253 -13.89 -13.64 21.24
N ASP A 254 -14.38 -14.56 22.09
CA ASP A 254 -15.81 -14.70 22.39
C ASP A 254 -16.69 -14.78 21.12
N GLY A 255 -16.22 -15.50 20.09
CA GLY A 255 -16.89 -15.64 18.79
C GLY A 255 -16.91 -14.40 17.92
N ILE A 256 -16.13 -13.36 18.26
CA ILE A 256 -15.97 -12.14 17.46
C ILE A 256 -14.61 -12.16 16.76
N PRO A 257 -14.56 -12.20 15.41
CA PRO A 257 -13.31 -12.11 14.67
C PRO A 257 -12.89 -10.64 14.53
N TYR A 258 -11.83 -10.25 15.23
CA TYR A 258 -11.22 -8.94 15.11
C TYR A 258 -10.14 -8.96 14.04
N ALA A 259 -10.31 -8.21 12.96
CA ALA A 259 -9.30 -8.05 11.94
C ALA A 259 -8.14 -7.20 12.47
N ILE A 260 -6.93 -7.77 12.54
CA ILE A 260 -5.76 -7.13 13.16
C ILE A 260 -4.66 -6.76 12.18
N ASP A 261 -4.51 -7.49 11.07
CA ASP A 261 -3.63 -7.16 9.96
C ASP A 261 -4.23 -7.68 8.65
N PHE A 262 -4.42 -6.78 7.69
CA PHE A 262 -5.07 -7.11 6.41
C PHE A 262 -4.62 -6.21 5.25
N MET A 263 -3.45 -5.56 5.41
CA MET A 263 -2.74 -4.84 4.37
C MET A 263 -1.51 -5.64 3.97
N ASN A 264 -1.69 -6.62 3.08
CA ASN A 264 -0.62 -7.51 2.66
C ASN A 264 -0.60 -7.69 1.14
N PRO A 265 0.05 -6.77 0.39
CA PRO A 265 0.07 -6.81 -1.08
C PRO A 265 0.84 -8.00 -1.66
N ALA A 266 1.68 -8.67 -0.86
CA ALA A 266 2.47 -9.83 -1.25
C ALA A 266 2.47 -10.89 -0.14
N PRO A 267 1.30 -11.55 0.13
CA PRO A 267 1.19 -12.52 1.20
C PRO A 267 2.13 -13.70 1.00
N ASP A 268 2.75 -14.15 2.09
CA ASP A 268 3.64 -15.32 2.05
C ASP A 268 2.89 -16.56 1.55
N ALA A 269 3.47 -17.24 0.57
CA ALA A 269 2.95 -18.44 -0.06
C ALA A 269 4.07 -19.47 -0.34
N GLU A 270 5.25 -19.31 0.29
CA GLU A 270 6.36 -20.23 0.15
C GLU A 270 6.05 -21.60 0.77
N LEU A 271 6.42 -22.66 0.06
CA LEU A 271 6.16 -24.05 0.46
C LEU A 271 6.63 -24.35 1.89
N ILE A 272 7.84 -23.87 2.22
CA ILE A 272 8.45 -24.08 3.54
C ILE A 272 7.70 -23.35 4.65
N SER A 273 7.01 -22.27 4.33
CA SER A 273 6.29 -21.45 5.30
C SER A 273 4.89 -21.95 5.56
N VAL A 274 4.11 -22.14 4.49
CA VAL A 274 2.66 -22.41 4.61
C VAL A 274 2.32 -23.90 4.50
N GLY A 275 3.27 -24.74 4.11
CA GLY A 275 3.09 -26.16 3.87
C GLY A 275 2.43 -26.47 2.52
N GLU A 276 2.51 -27.74 2.10
CA GLU A 276 2.12 -28.17 0.77
C GLU A 276 0.64 -27.91 0.45
N PHE A 277 -0.25 -28.16 1.40
CA PHE A 277 -1.67 -27.98 1.19
C PHE A 277 -2.05 -26.55 0.83
N TYR A 278 -1.61 -25.56 1.62
CA TYR A 278 -1.93 -24.15 1.41
C TYR A 278 -1.13 -23.57 0.23
N HIS A 279 0.11 -24.00 0.04
CA HIS A 279 0.92 -23.64 -1.12
C HIS A 279 0.24 -24.04 -2.43
N ASN A 280 -0.22 -25.29 -2.53
CA ASN A 280 -0.90 -25.79 -3.72
C ASN A 280 -2.24 -25.09 -3.95
N TRP A 281 -3.01 -24.84 -2.87
CA TRP A 281 -4.26 -24.13 -2.99
C TRP A 281 -4.08 -22.72 -3.55
N VAL A 282 -3.18 -21.91 -2.94
CA VAL A 282 -2.98 -20.52 -3.36
C VAL A 282 -2.38 -20.43 -4.77
N THR A 283 -1.46 -21.35 -5.12
CA THR A 283 -0.88 -21.43 -6.46
C THR A 283 -1.96 -21.68 -7.52
N ASN A 284 -2.86 -22.63 -7.27
CA ASN A 284 -3.95 -22.94 -8.18
C ASN A 284 -4.97 -21.79 -8.26
N ALA A 285 -5.39 -21.23 -7.14
CA ALA A 285 -6.33 -20.12 -7.10
C ALA A 285 -5.81 -18.87 -7.83
N VAL A 286 -4.50 -18.54 -7.66
CA VAL A 286 -3.89 -17.43 -8.38
C VAL A 286 -3.73 -17.74 -9.87
N THR A 287 -3.42 -18.98 -10.23
CA THR A 287 -3.41 -19.42 -11.64
C THR A 287 -4.79 -19.23 -12.28
N ASP A 288 -5.87 -19.67 -11.60
CA ASP A 288 -7.24 -19.47 -12.06
C ASP A 288 -7.59 -17.99 -12.22
N LEU A 289 -7.18 -17.16 -11.26
CA LEU A 289 -7.35 -15.71 -11.32
C LEU A 289 -6.66 -15.10 -12.55
N VAL A 290 -5.43 -15.54 -12.87
CA VAL A 290 -4.70 -15.05 -14.04
C VAL A 290 -5.50 -15.28 -15.32
N PHE A 291 -5.97 -16.50 -15.55
CA PHE A 291 -6.76 -16.84 -16.75
C PHE A 291 -8.10 -16.09 -16.77
N LYS A 292 -8.76 -16.00 -15.63
CA LYS A 292 -9.99 -15.20 -15.49
C LYS A 292 -9.76 -13.74 -15.90
N ARG A 293 -8.74 -13.08 -15.31
CA ARG A 293 -8.44 -11.68 -15.59
C ARG A 293 -8.00 -11.42 -17.05
N LEU A 294 -7.27 -12.36 -17.66
CA LEU A 294 -6.88 -12.28 -19.08
C LEU A 294 -8.06 -12.46 -20.04
N GLY A 295 -9.13 -13.13 -19.62
CA GLY A 295 -10.36 -13.35 -20.39
C GLY A 295 -11.45 -12.30 -20.17
N GLU A 296 -11.37 -11.49 -19.14
CA GLU A 296 -12.34 -10.44 -18.83
C GLU A 296 -12.14 -9.20 -19.73
N GLU A 297 -13.26 -8.57 -20.13
CA GLU A 297 -13.21 -7.22 -20.69
C GLU A 297 -12.75 -6.25 -19.62
N ARG A 298 -11.80 -5.37 -19.99
CA ARG A 298 -11.30 -4.37 -19.05
C ARG A 298 -12.43 -3.40 -18.68
N PRO A 299 -12.56 -3.02 -17.40
CA PRO A 299 -13.50 -1.98 -16.99
C PRO A 299 -13.20 -0.68 -17.75
N ARG A 300 -14.22 -0.05 -18.30
CA ARG A 300 -14.07 1.19 -19.09
C ARG A 300 -13.59 2.38 -18.27
N SER A 301 -13.74 2.34 -16.96
CA SER A 301 -13.34 3.42 -16.05
C SER A 301 -12.93 2.83 -14.72
N GLN A 302 -11.63 2.59 -14.56
CA GLN A 302 -11.01 2.15 -13.31
C GLN A 302 -10.28 3.30 -12.60
N TYR A 303 -9.78 4.25 -13.37
CA TYR A 303 -9.01 5.38 -12.89
C TYR A 303 -9.64 6.72 -13.30
N ARG A 304 -9.34 7.77 -12.51
CA ARG A 304 -9.89 9.10 -12.78
C ARG A 304 -9.48 9.66 -14.14
N TRP A 305 -8.30 9.31 -14.65
CA TRP A 305 -7.80 9.76 -15.95
C TRP A 305 -8.40 9.02 -17.15
N ASP A 306 -9.06 7.87 -16.96
CA ASP A 306 -9.66 7.10 -18.06
C ASP A 306 -10.67 7.92 -18.85
N GLY A 307 -11.42 8.79 -18.18
CA GLY A 307 -12.36 9.71 -18.81
C GLY A 307 -11.71 10.78 -19.69
N PHE A 308 -10.41 11.04 -19.49
CA PHE A 308 -9.65 12.01 -20.30
C PHE A 308 -8.85 11.34 -21.42
N LEU A 309 -8.35 10.13 -21.18
CA LEU A 309 -7.57 9.37 -22.17
C LEU A 309 -8.45 8.73 -23.24
N ASN A 310 -9.65 8.30 -22.86
CA ASN A 310 -10.64 7.70 -23.74
C ASN A 310 -11.96 8.47 -23.62
N PRO A 311 -12.02 9.73 -24.06
CA PRO A 311 -13.26 10.47 -24.01
C PRO A 311 -14.31 9.71 -24.82
N ALA A 312 -15.50 9.49 -24.23
CA ALA A 312 -16.64 8.97 -24.97
C ALA A 312 -16.80 9.83 -26.24
N PRO A 313 -17.05 9.24 -27.42
CA PRO A 313 -17.29 10.03 -28.62
C PRO A 313 -18.35 11.06 -28.30
N LEU A 314 -18.02 12.34 -28.49
CA LEU A 314 -18.94 13.45 -28.30
C LEU A 314 -20.19 13.08 -29.09
N ARG A 315 -21.36 12.95 -28.44
CA ARG A 315 -22.61 12.75 -29.14
C ARG A 315 -22.75 13.92 -30.12
N THR A 316 -22.70 13.64 -31.40
CA THR A 316 -22.79 14.61 -32.49
C THR A 316 -24.04 15.50 -32.40
N GLU A 317 -25.08 15.04 -31.70
CA GLU A 317 -26.29 15.79 -31.37
C GLU A 317 -26.07 17.03 -30.48
N ALA A 318 -25.10 17.00 -29.55
CA ALA A 318 -24.81 18.15 -28.69
C ALA A 318 -24.05 19.28 -29.44
N VAL A 319 -23.28 18.93 -30.46
CA VAL A 319 -22.55 19.90 -31.28
C VAL A 319 -23.47 20.55 -32.29
N ALA A 320 -24.46 19.81 -32.85
CA ALA A 320 -25.47 20.34 -33.73
C ALA A 320 -26.38 21.38 -33.03
N SER A 321 -26.80 21.09 -31.77
CA SER A 321 -27.64 22.02 -31.01
C SER A 321 -26.90 23.31 -30.58
N ALA A 322 -25.60 23.25 -30.31
CA ALA A 322 -24.78 24.43 -30.01
C ALA A 322 -24.49 25.30 -31.24
N ALA A 323 -24.39 24.69 -32.42
CA ALA A 323 -24.24 25.43 -33.69
C ALA A 323 -25.55 26.09 -34.10
N GLU A 324 -26.69 25.43 -33.92
CA GLU A 324 -28.03 26.02 -34.19
C GLU A 324 -28.41 27.13 -33.22
N GLN A 325 -28.01 27.02 -31.93
CA GLN A 325 -28.20 28.12 -30.97
C GLN A 325 -27.33 29.34 -31.27
N LYS A 326 -26.11 29.18 -31.80
CA LYS A 326 -25.27 30.31 -32.23
C LYS A 326 -25.81 31.02 -33.46
N GLN A 327 -26.54 30.36 -34.36
CA GLN A 327 -27.17 31.00 -35.54
C GLN A 327 -28.46 31.75 -35.18
N ARG A 328 -29.11 31.43 -34.07
CA ARG A 328 -30.34 32.12 -33.62
C ARG A 328 -30.12 33.40 -32.82
N THR A 329 -28.91 33.71 -32.40
CA THR A 329 -28.59 34.88 -31.54
C THR A 329 -27.99 36.07 -32.33
N VAL A 330 -27.88 35.99 -33.66
CA VAL A 330 -27.47 37.14 -34.46
C VAL A 330 -28.70 37.72 -35.15
N ALA A 331 -29.50 38.47 -34.37
CA ALA A 331 -30.48 39.41 -34.95
C ALA A 331 -29.77 40.75 -35.16
N PRO A 332 -30.03 41.47 -36.28
CA PRO A 332 -29.36 42.74 -36.61
C PRO A 332 -29.78 43.85 -35.64
N ALA A 333 -28.80 44.64 -35.20
CA ALA A 333 -29.00 45.80 -34.36
C ALA A 333 -29.85 46.87 -35.07
N PRO A 334 -30.78 47.53 -34.39
CA PRO A 334 -31.52 48.63 -34.92
C PRO A 334 -30.63 49.89 -35.01
N THR A 335 -30.70 50.55 -36.18
CA THR A 335 -30.07 51.83 -36.48
C THR A 335 -30.55 52.93 -35.57
N ALA A 336 -29.61 53.67 -34.94
CA ALA A 336 -29.88 54.80 -34.09
C ALA A 336 -30.24 56.05 -34.90
N GLU A 337 -31.42 56.58 -34.69
CA GLU A 337 -31.77 57.95 -35.04
C GLU A 337 -31.62 58.88 -33.87
N ALA A 338 -31.01 60.02 -34.13
CA ALA A 338 -30.62 61.01 -33.16
C ALA A 338 -31.82 61.81 -32.63
N THR A 339 -31.89 62.05 -31.33
CA THR A 339 -32.59 63.22 -30.80
C THR A 339 -31.80 63.84 -29.65
N LYS A 340 -31.46 65.12 -29.89
CA LYS A 340 -30.85 66.06 -28.93
C LYS A 340 -31.87 66.46 -27.85
N GLY A 341 -31.44 66.58 -26.62
CA GLY A 341 -32.27 67.32 -25.63
C GLY A 341 -31.70 67.35 -24.21
N LYS A 342 -30.95 68.39 -23.95
CA LYS A 342 -30.83 69.23 -22.74
C LYS A 342 -30.49 68.62 -21.33
N ALA A 343 -29.45 69.20 -20.86
CA ALA A 343 -28.87 69.21 -19.54
C ALA A 343 -29.81 69.59 -18.39
N LYS A 344 -29.55 69.08 -17.17
CA LYS A 344 -29.45 69.96 -15.93
C LYS A 344 -28.67 69.22 -14.85
N ALA A 345 -27.78 69.99 -14.27
CA ALA A 345 -26.86 69.65 -13.19
C ALA A 345 -27.58 69.53 -11.84
N ALA A 346 -27.04 68.77 -10.93
CA ALA A 346 -26.95 69.09 -9.52
C ALA A 346 -25.76 68.32 -8.87
N ALA A 347 -25.01 69.09 -8.16
CA ALA A 347 -23.77 68.75 -7.48
C ALA A 347 -24.02 68.18 -6.09
N GLY A 348 -22.97 67.64 -5.51
CA GLY A 348 -22.81 67.42 -4.03
C GLY A 348 -22.07 66.11 -3.79
N SER A 349 -20.86 66.20 -3.57
CA SER A 349 -19.83 66.31 -2.50
C SER A 349 -19.45 64.96 -1.89
N ALA A 350 -18.23 64.63 -2.15
CA ALA A 350 -17.06 64.53 -1.26
C ALA A 350 -17.01 63.32 -0.32
N GLY A 351 -15.84 62.67 -0.35
CA GLY A 351 -15.37 61.72 0.64
C GLY A 351 -14.21 60.90 0.05
N GLU A 352 -13.04 61.49 0.09
CA GLU A 352 -11.74 60.88 -0.12
C GLU A 352 -11.52 59.76 0.89
N ASP A 353 -10.92 58.67 0.47
CA ASP A 353 -9.65 58.23 1.03
C ASP A 353 -8.99 57.17 0.14
N ALA A 354 -7.81 57.54 -0.29
CA ALA A 354 -6.87 56.68 -1.00
C ALA A 354 -5.97 55.92 -0.04
N VAL A 355 -5.60 54.72 -0.37
CA VAL A 355 -4.27 54.12 -0.09
C VAL A 355 -4.08 53.01 -1.11
N GLU A 356 -3.41 53.21 -2.16
CA GLU A 356 -2.01 52.99 -2.49
C GLU A 356 -1.62 51.52 -2.67
N THR A 357 -1.48 51.18 -3.94
CA THR A 357 -0.85 49.98 -4.50
C THR A 357 0.67 50.07 -4.36
N ALA A 358 1.31 48.97 -3.99
CA ALA A 358 2.72 48.76 -4.34
C ALA A 358 2.91 47.31 -4.86
N ALA A 359 3.16 47.24 -6.13
CA ALA A 359 3.82 46.13 -6.80
C ALA A 359 5.33 46.37 -6.76
N THR A 360 6.11 45.35 -6.49
CA THR A 360 7.50 45.20 -6.91
C THR A 360 7.74 43.71 -7.01
N ASP A 361 7.84 43.18 -8.13
CA ASP A 361 8.88 43.10 -9.18
C ASP A 361 10.05 42.20 -8.80
N ALA A 362 10.38 41.36 -9.76
CA ALA A 362 11.29 40.24 -9.85
C ALA A 362 12.76 40.65 -9.61
N GLY A 363 13.57 39.68 -9.19
CA GLY A 363 15.02 39.76 -9.21
C GLY A 363 15.66 38.39 -9.17
N ALA A 364 16.01 37.87 -10.35
CA ALA A 364 16.94 36.76 -10.54
C ALA A 364 18.39 37.27 -10.42
N ALA A 365 19.28 36.49 -9.80
CA ALA A 365 20.71 36.38 -10.07
C ALA A 365 21.25 35.25 -9.18
N ASP A 366 21.76 34.24 -9.67
CA ASP A 366 22.98 33.90 -10.46
C ASP A 366 24.27 33.84 -9.59
N ARG A 367 24.86 32.64 -9.57
CA ARG A 367 26.27 32.21 -9.50
C ARG A 367 27.10 32.49 -8.22
N ALA A 368 27.75 31.51 -7.65
CA ALA A 368 29.06 30.94 -8.01
C ALA A 368 29.58 30.05 -6.89
N ALA A 369 29.92 28.87 -7.20
CA ALA A 369 31.25 28.25 -7.22
C ALA A 369 32.20 28.60 -6.08
N GLY A 370 32.62 27.61 -5.30
CA GLY A 370 33.72 27.63 -4.37
C GLY A 370 34.21 26.23 -4.02
N ARG A 371 35.17 25.74 -4.79
CA ARG A 371 36.04 24.60 -4.48
C ARG A 371 37.00 24.94 -3.35
N SER A 372 37.26 23.99 -2.45
CA SER A 372 38.61 23.65 -1.96
C SER A 372 38.52 22.34 -1.18
N SER A 373 39.05 21.36 -1.66
CA SER A 373 40.19 20.49 -1.45
C SER A 373 40.98 20.79 -0.16
N GLN A 374 41.02 19.80 0.73
CA GLN A 374 42.29 19.49 1.41
C GLN A 374 42.35 18.01 1.79
N ARG A 375 43.35 17.41 1.25
CA ARG A 375 43.95 16.11 1.47
C ARG A 375 44.83 16.18 2.71
N ALA A 376 44.79 15.22 3.59
CA ALA A 376 45.94 14.87 4.43
C ALA A 376 46.04 13.36 4.54
N LYS A 377 47.18 12.88 4.08
CA LYS A 377 47.76 11.56 4.26
C LYS A 377 48.45 11.46 5.62
N THR A 378 48.50 10.22 6.15
CA THR A 378 49.64 9.50 6.75
C THR A 378 49.05 8.16 7.23
N ASP A 379 49.42 7.05 6.77
CA ASP A 379 50.61 6.24 6.59
C ASP A 379 51.06 5.47 7.84
N GLU A 380 51.46 4.21 7.58
CA GLU A 380 52.15 3.23 8.44
C GLU A 380 51.21 2.36 9.32
N GLY A 381 51.12 1.05 9.15
CA GLY A 381 52.08 0.05 8.70
C GLY A 381 52.44 -0.86 9.86
N THR A 382 52.06 -2.13 9.81
CA THR A 382 52.91 -3.26 10.22
C THR A 382 52.12 -4.58 10.26
N LYS A 383 52.42 -5.43 9.30
CA LYS A 383 52.98 -6.80 9.36
C LYS A 383 52.25 -7.87 10.19
N VAL A 384 51.80 -8.84 9.38
CA VAL A 384 51.58 -10.27 9.70
C VAL A 384 52.91 -10.93 10.12
N PRO A 385 52.87 -11.97 10.94
CA PRO A 385 53.36 -13.24 10.41
C PRO A 385 52.46 -14.46 10.65
N ALA A 386 52.64 -15.38 9.70
CA ALA A 386 52.05 -16.70 9.61
C ALA A 386 52.78 -17.73 10.49
N ASP A 387 52.07 -18.84 10.62
CA ASP A 387 52.59 -20.20 10.75
C ASP A 387 52.64 -20.86 12.12
N ARG A 388 51.88 -21.96 12.31
CA ARG A 388 52.33 -23.31 12.40
C ARG A 388 51.24 -24.33 12.74
N LYS A 389 51.29 -25.37 11.96
CA LYS A 389 50.66 -26.69 12.07
C LYS A 389 50.93 -27.38 13.44
N THR A 390 49.95 -28.19 13.91
CA THR A 390 50.12 -29.66 14.17
C THR A 390 48.80 -30.24 14.73
N LYS A 391 48.28 -31.22 14.02
CA LYS A 391 48.10 -32.64 14.25
C LYS A 391 47.41 -33.07 15.57
N GLY A 392 46.24 -33.76 15.43
CA GLY A 392 46.18 -35.09 16.00
C GLY A 392 44.87 -35.48 16.66
N ARG A 393 44.05 -36.34 16.01
CA ARG A 393 43.43 -37.58 16.48
C ARG A 393 42.60 -37.49 17.78
N SER A 394 41.33 -37.85 17.84
CA SER A 394 40.73 -39.19 17.74
C SER A 394 39.31 -39.15 18.33
N THR A 395 38.40 -39.78 17.64
CA THR A 395 37.11 -40.25 18.18
C THR A 395 37.35 -41.37 19.22
N PRO A 396 36.40 -41.65 20.14
CA PRO A 396 35.33 -42.57 19.81
C PRO A 396 33.96 -42.39 20.57
N ARG A 397 32.90 -42.80 19.81
CA ARG A 397 31.76 -43.66 20.18
C ARG A 397 31.05 -43.57 21.56
N SER A 398 29.72 -43.28 21.39
CA SER A 398 28.55 -44.08 21.87
C SER A 398 28.29 -44.24 23.36
N LYS A 399 27.03 -43.93 23.73
CA LYS A 399 25.96 -44.81 24.33
C LYS A 399 24.82 -43.90 24.80
N THR A 400 23.67 -43.99 24.20
CA THR A 400 22.37 -44.60 24.52
C THR A 400 21.99 -44.66 26.03
N ILE A 401 20.65 -44.44 26.25
CA ILE A 401 19.79 -44.75 27.42
C ILE A 401 19.55 -43.51 28.32
N SER A 402 18.38 -43.00 28.43
CA SER A 402 16.97 -43.44 28.51
C SER A 402 16.08 -42.22 28.29
#